data_2d063ff6c244bcc306ce3784dcee15ce
#
_entry.id   2d063ff6c244bcc306ce3784dcee15ce
#
_cell.length_a   1.000
_cell.length_b   1.000
_cell.length_c   1.000
_cell.angle_alpha   90.00
_cell.angle_beta   90.00
_cell.angle_gamma   90.00
#
_symmetry.space_group_name_H-M   'P 1'
#
loop_
_entity.id
_entity.type
_entity.pdbx_description
1 polymer ?
#
loop_
_entity_poly.entity_id
_entity_poly.type
_entity_poly.pdbx_seq_one_letter_code
_entity_poly.pdbx_strand_id
1 'polypeptide(L)'
;MPIPPTGWGAVEILVWDTKNALEELGHEVQIVNTKDHRQIINAINAFVPDFVHVHYDEFIPIMPFIQYPAAITSHFGYLERREMFNGYINVAKEFQRLKPVVFCLSEGIKKVYNVMFDVPKENTYVTPNGVNLERFRTSMDPEYPDRSLYLAKIDYRKRQHLFQSIDSLWFAGNLADNRFDTDKNYLGEWSKETLYDELTDYGNLVLLSDGEAHPLVCMEALAAGLGVVVCEWGKANLDLDKEFITVIPEDKINDIDFVEDAIIKNREYSVNHREEIIEYSKKFEWKEVLRNHYIPSVEKVIERHA
;
A
#
# COMPACT_ATOMS: atom_id res chain seq x y z
N MET A 1 -14.51 -2.57 9.15
CA MET A 1 -14.15 -1.36 9.92
C MET A 1 -15.02 -0.20 9.47
N PRO A 2 -15.16 0.91 10.24
CA PRO A 2 -16.03 2.02 9.82
C PRO A 2 -15.46 2.76 8.61
N ILE A 3 -16.35 3.28 7.77
CA ILE A 3 -16.07 4.26 6.72
C ILE A 3 -17.03 5.45 6.96
N PRO A 4 -16.57 6.68 7.13
CA PRO A 4 -15.16 7.14 7.08
C PRO A 4 -14.25 6.43 8.11
N PRO A 5 -12.97 6.22 7.76
CA PRO A 5 -12.04 5.48 8.61
C PRO A 5 -11.74 6.27 9.90
N THR A 6 -11.92 5.61 11.06
CA THR A 6 -11.60 6.18 12.38
C THR A 6 -10.32 5.61 12.99
N GLY A 7 -9.63 4.69 12.27
CA GLY A 7 -8.42 4.01 12.74
C GLY A 7 -7.45 3.71 11.60
N TRP A 8 -6.50 2.82 11.86
CA TRP A 8 -5.38 2.48 10.97
C TRP A 8 -5.68 1.45 9.87
N GLY A 9 -6.94 1.17 9.57
CA GLY A 9 -7.29 0.26 8.48
C GLY A 9 -6.83 0.81 7.12
N ALA A 10 -5.71 0.27 6.60
CA ALA A 10 -5.12 0.76 5.37
C ALA A 10 -6.09 0.71 4.18
N VAL A 11 -6.87 -0.36 4.05
CA VAL A 11 -7.83 -0.51 2.94
C VAL A 11 -9.00 0.45 3.06
N GLU A 12 -9.50 0.69 4.28
CA GLU A 12 -10.58 1.65 4.51
C GLU A 12 -10.13 3.08 4.19
N ILE A 13 -8.88 3.43 4.51
CA ILE A 13 -8.29 4.72 4.13
C ILE A 13 -8.21 4.84 2.61
N LEU A 14 -7.68 3.80 1.94
CA LEU A 14 -7.59 3.76 0.48
C LEU A 14 -8.94 3.94 -0.21
N VAL A 15 -9.94 3.18 0.23
CA VAL A 15 -11.30 3.25 -0.35
C VAL A 15 -11.90 4.63 -0.14
N TRP A 16 -11.71 5.21 1.04
CA TRP A 16 -12.20 6.55 1.36
C TRP A 16 -11.51 7.64 0.53
N ASP A 17 -10.19 7.57 0.41
CA ASP A 17 -9.42 8.55 -0.37
C ASP A 17 -9.68 8.42 -1.86
N THR A 18 -9.81 7.20 -2.39
CA THR A 18 -10.23 6.94 -3.77
C THR A 18 -11.58 7.57 -4.06
N LYS A 19 -12.57 7.36 -3.16
CA LYS A 19 -13.90 7.96 -3.29
C LYS A 19 -13.79 9.48 -3.39
N ASN A 20 -13.12 10.13 -2.41
CA ASN A 20 -13.03 11.59 -2.38
C ASN A 20 -12.36 12.14 -3.64
N ALA A 21 -11.26 11.53 -4.08
CA ALA A 21 -10.56 11.96 -5.28
C ALA A 21 -11.38 11.74 -6.57
N LEU A 22 -12.17 10.66 -6.67
CA LEU A 22 -13.09 10.45 -7.79
C LEU A 22 -14.23 11.49 -7.79
N GLU A 23 -14.78 11.84 -6.63
CA GLU A 23 -15.82 12.88 -6.53
C GLU A 23 -15.28 14.27 -6.91
N GLU A 24 -14.05 14.59 -6.54
CA GLU A 24 -13.37 15.81 -7.01
C GLU A 24 -13.11 15.82 -8.52
N LEU A 25 -13.04 14.65 -9.15
CA LEU A 25 -12.96 14.50 -10.61
C LEU A 25 -14.34 14.47 -11.31
N GLY A 26 -15.44 14.62 -10.55
CA GLY A 26 -16.80 14.74 -11.07
C GLY A 26 -17.57 13.42 -11.16
N HIS A 27 -17.07 12.34 -10.56
CA HIS A 27 -17.78 11.06 -10.49
C HIS A 27 -18.69 11.00 -9.25
N GLU A 28 -19.82 10.28 -9.36
CA GLU A 28 -20.65 9.94 -8.20
C GLU A 28 -20.21 8.58 -7.64
N VAL A 29 -19.89 8.51 -6.34
CA VAL A 29 -19.35 7.29 -5.73
C VAL A 29 -20.14 6.88 -4.48
N GLN A 30 -20.66 5.66 -4.49
CA GLN A 30 -21.27 5.04 -3.32
C GLN A 30 -20.39 3.94 -2.76
N ILE A 31 -20.09 3.99 -1.44
CA ILE A 31 -19.41 2.92 -0.74
C ILE A 31 -20.44 2.00 -0.07
N VAL A 32 -20.33 0.70 -0.33
CA VAL A 32 -21.13 -0.34 0.30
C VAL A 32 -20.24 -1.10 1.29
N ASN A 33 -20.42 -0.88 2.59
CA ASN A 33 -19.57 -1.42 3.66
C ASN A 33 -20.38 -2.40 4.54
N THR A 34 -20.60 -3.60 4.01
CA THR A 34 -21.27 -4.71 4.71
C THR A 34 -20.68 -6.04 4.26
N LYS A 35 -20.79 -7.08 5.11
CA LYS A 35 -20.42 -8.47 4.78
C LYS A 35 -21.60 -9.30 4.27
N ASP A 36 -22.80 -8.75 4.29
CA ASP A 36 -24.00 -9.44 3.78
C ASP A 36 -24.06 -9.32 2.25
N HIS A 37 -23.80 -10.43 1.57
CA HIS A 37 -23.79 -10.51 0.10
C HIS A 37 -25.11 -10.04 -0.54
N ARG A 38 -26.26 -10.28 0.11
CA ARG A 38 -27.57 -9.84 -0.42
C ARG A 38 -27.69 -8.33 -0.31
N GLN A 39 -27.27 -7.75 0.82
CA GLN A 39 -27.26 -6.30 0.99
C GLN A 39 -26.33 -5.63 -0.01
N ILE A 40 -25.15 -6.23 -0.29
CA ILE A 40 -24.22 -5.72 -1.31
C ILE A 40 -24.91 -5.67 -2.67
N ILE A 41 -25.46 -6.79 -3.14
CA ILE A 41 -26.12 -6.86 -4.46
C ILE A 41 -27.32 -5.93 -4.53
N ASN A 42 -28.14 -5.85 -3.48
CA ASN A 42 -29.29 -4.93 -3.45
C ASN A 42 -28.84 -3.46 -3.53
N ALA A 43 -27.77 -3.08 -2.83
CA ALA A 43 -27.24 -1.71 -2.87
C ALA A 43 -26.67 -1.37 -4.26
N ILE A 44 -25.94 -2.27 -4.89
CA ILE A 44 -25.45 -2.12 -6.27
C ILE A 44 -26.62 -1.91 -7.23
N ASN A 45 -27.66 -2.76 -7.17
CA ASN A 45 -28.81 -2.67 -8.06
C ASN A 45 -29.66 -1.41 -7.83
N ALA A 46 -29.72 -0.91 -6.60
CA ALA A 46 -30.42 0.33 -6.27
C ALA A 46 -29.67 1.59 -6.77
N PHE A 47 -28.34 1.55 -6.77
CA PHE A 47 -27.49 2.66 -7.22
C PHE A 47 -27.38 2.72 -8.76
N VAL A 48 -27.46 1.56 -9.44
CA VAL A 48 -27.34 1.44 -10.91
C VAL A 48 -26.01 2.04 -11.41
N PRO A 49 -24.85 1.53 -10.96
CA PRO A 49 -23.56 2.10 -11.30
C PRO A 49 -23.11 1.78 -12.73
N ASP A 50 -22.30 2.63 -13.33
CA ASP A 50 -21.56 2.31 -14.56
C ASP A 50 -20.45 1.28 -14.32
N PHE A 51 -19.90 1.23 -13.08
CA PHE A 51 -18.81 0.35 -12.70
C PHE A 51 -18.85 -0.03 -11.21
N VAL A 52 -18.47 -1.27 -10.89
CA VAL A 52 -18.36 -1.78 -9.53
C VAL A 52 -16.91 -2.18 -9.22
N HIS A 53 -16.32 -1.60 -8.17
CA HIS A 53 -15.00 -2.00 -7.67
C HIS A 53 -15.14 -2.75 -6.34
N VAL A 54 -14.74 -4.02 -6.34
CA VAL A 54 -14.77 -4.88 -5.16
C VAL A 54 -13.38 -4.87 -4.50
N HIS A 55 -13.34 -4.50 -3.23
CA HIS A 55 -12.13 -4.62 -2.41
C HIS A 55 -12.27 -5.82 -1.46
N TYR A 56 -11.18 -6.51 -1.20
CA TYR A 56 -11.06 -7.77 -0.45
C TYR A 56 -11.48 -9.03 -1.19
N ASP A 57 -10.59 -10.00 -1.10
CA ASP A 57 -10.71 -11.32 -1.72
C ASP A 57 -11.87 -12.15 -1.17
N GLU A 58 -12.32 -11.89 0.07
CA GLU A 58 -13.46 -12.59 0.67
C GLU A 58 -14.76 -12.39 -0.12
N PHE A 59 -14.83 -11.32 -0.93
CA PHE A 59 -15.98 -11.02 -1.76
C PHE A 59 -15.91 -11.59 -3.20
N ILE A 60 -14.85 -12.33 -3.56
CA ILE A 60 -14.80 -12.95 -4.90
C ILE A 60 -16.03 -13.79 -5.24
N PRO A 61 -16.71 -14.48 -4.30
CA PRO A 61 -17.91 -15.24 -4.60
C PRO A 61 -19.10 -14.42 -5.10
N ILE A 62 -19.13 -13.09 -4.85
CA ILE A 62 -20.25 -12.25 -5.34
C ILE A 62 -20.05 -11.80 -6.79
N MET A 63 -18.84 -11.86 -7.35
CA MET A 63 -18.53 -11.36 -8.69
C MET A 63 -19.48 -11.89 -9.78
N PRO A 64 -19.85 -13.19 -9.81
CA PRO A 64 -20.78 -13.71 -10.80
C PRO A 64 -22.22 -13.17 -10.71
N PHE A 65 -22.58 -12.52 -9.59
CA PHE A 65 -23.92 -11.98 -9.35
C PHE A 65 -24.02 -10.48 -9.64
N ILE A 66 -22.88 -9.82 -9.92
CA ILE A 66 -22.83 -8.41 -10.30
C ILE A 66 -23.14 -8.32 -11.79
N GLN A 67 -24.21 -7.60 -12.16
CA GLN A 67 -24.69 -7.45 -13.53
C GLN A 67 -24.10 -6.22 -14.25
N TYR A 68 -23.17 -5.54 -13.63
CA TYR A 68 -22.49 -4.34 -14.12
C TYR A 68 -21.02 -4.64 -14.40
N PRO A 69 -20.35 -3.82 -15.24
CA PRO A 69 -18.89 -3.88 -15.36
C PRO A 69 -18.24 -3.85 -13.99
N ALA A 70 -17.36 -4.81 -13.69
CA ALA A 70 -16.80 -4.93 -12.34
C ALA A 70 -15.35 -5.40 -12.35
N ALA A 71 -14.59 -4.96 -11.36
CA ALA A 71 -13.26 -5.48 -11.06
C ALA A 71 -13.10 -5.74 -9.56
N ILE A 72 -12.11 -6.58 -9.22
CA ILE A 72 -11.73 -6.88 -7.84
C ILE A 72 -10.27 -6.55 -7.59
N THR A 73 -9.94 -5.99 -6.42
CA THR A 73 -8.57 -5.78 -5.94
C THR A 73 -8.31 -6.62 -4.69
N SER A 74 -7.22 -7.39 -4.73
CA SER A 74 -6.66 -8.04 -3.55
C SER A 74 -5.68 -7.11 -2.83
N HIS A 75 -5.78 -7.08 -1.51
CA HIS A 75 -4.84 -6.40 -0.63
C HIS A 75 -3.98 -7.39 0.18
N PHE A 76 -3.93 -8.65 -0.24
CA PHE A 76 -3.13 -9.68 0.42
C PHE A 76 -1.64 -9.44 0.21
N GLY A 77 -0.91 -9.22 1.30
CA GLY A 77 0.51 -8.81 1.27
C GLY A 77 1.48 -9.89 0.77
N TYR A 78 1.05 -11.14 0.62
CA TYR A 78 1.91 -12.25 0.19
C TYR A 78 1.59 -12.77 -1.21
N LEU A 79 0.90 -12.01 -2.06
CA LEU A 79 0.56 -12.46 -3.43
C LEU A 79 1.78 -12.90 -4.24
N GLU A 80 2.91 -12.23 -4.08
CA GLU A 80 4.16 -12.56 -4.78
C GLU A 80 4.97 -13.67 -4.07
N ARG A 81 4.49 -14.17 -2.91
CA ARG A 81 5.16 -15.19 -2.10
C ARG A 81 4.29 -16.43 -1.92
N ARG A 82 4.31 -17.30 -2.93
CA ARG A 82 3.49 -18.51 -2.96
C ARG A 82 3.67 -19.40 -1.73
N GLU A 83 4.89 -19.50 -1.21
CA GLU A 83 5.23 -20.28 -0.01
C GLU A 83 4.52 -19.77 1.27
N MET A 84 4.03 -18.53 1.24
CA MET A 84 3.31 -17.88 2.33
C MET A 84 1.79 -17.96 2.19
N PHE A 85 1.25 -18.67 1.18
CA PHE A 85 -0.19 -18.66 0.90
C PHE A 85 -1.04 -19.29 2.00
N ASN A 86 -0.52 -20.22 2.79
CA ASN A 86 -1.29 -20.84 3.89
C ASN A 86 -2.77 -21.07 3.51
N GLY A 87 -3.71 -20.34 4.13
CA GLY A 87 -5.14 -20.40 3.82
C GLY A 87 -5.56 -19.73 2.50
N TYR A 88 -4.69 -18.95 1.86
CA TYR A 88 -5.03 -18.19 0.64
C TYR A 88 -5.22 -19.05 -0.61
N ILE A 89 -4.78 -20.31 -0.58
CA ILE A 89 -4.89 -21.23 -1.72
C ILE A 89 -6.34 -21.43 -2.21
N ASN A 90 -7.32 -21.35 -1.32
CA ASN A 90 -8.73 -21.48 -1.70
C ASN A 90 -9.22 -20.23 -2.45
N VAL A 91 -8.76 -19.06 -2.06
CA VAL A 91 -9.03 -17.78 -2.76
C VAL A 91 -8.39 -17.81 -4.15
N ALA A 92 -7.14 -18.26 -4.25
CA ALA A 92 -6.44 -18.43 -5.52
C ALA A 92 -7.21 -19.34 -6.50
N LYS A 93 -7.80 -20.45 -6.01
CA LYS A 93 -8.65 -21.33 -6.83
C LYS A 93 -9.90 -20.63 -7.33
N GLU A 94 -10.52 -19.74 -6.56
CA GLU A 94 -11.67 -18.97 -7.01
C GLU A 94 -11.29 -17.98 -8.11
N PHE A 95 -10.12 -17.32 -8.03
CA PHE A 95 -9.61 -16.51 -9.13
C PHE A 95 -9.39 -17.32 -10.39
N GLN A 96 -8.80 -18.53 -10.29
CA GLN A 96 -8.64 -19.45 -11.43
C GLN A 96 -9.96 -19.86 -12.04
N ARG A 97 -10.98 -20.13 -11.22
CA ARG A 97 -12.28 -20.60 -11.66
C ARG A 97 -13.12 -19.50 -12.32
N LEU A 98 -13.14 -18.32 -11.71
CA LEU A 98 -14.00 -17.20 -12.12
C LEU A 98 -13.35 -16.30 -13.17
N LYS A 99 -12.01 -16.22 -13.18
CA LYS A 99 -11.23 -15.35 -14.07
C LYS A 99 -11.78 -13.92 -14.15
N PRO A 100 -12.07 -13.28 -12.99
CA PRO A 100 -12.67 -11.96 -12.97
C PRO A 100 -11.72 -10.91 -13.57
N VAL A 101 -12.23 -9.72 -13.80
CA VAL A 101 -11.35 -8.56 -14.02
C VAL A 101 -10.68 -8.22 -12.68
N VAL A 102 -9.36 -8.08 -12.71
CA VAL A 102 -8.54 -7.81 -11.52
C VAL A 102 -7.79 -6.48 -11.69
N PHE A 103 -7.97 -5.59 -10.75
CA PHE A 103 -7.17 -4.39 -10.61
C PHE A 103 -5.99 -4.71 -9.70
N CYS A 104 -4.81 -4.79 -10.30
CA CYS A 104 -3.58 -5.22 -9.66
C CYS A 104 -2.80 -4.02 -9.14
N LEU A 105 -2.31 -4.08 -7.90
CA LEU A 105 -1.59 -2.96 -7.28
C LEU A 105 -0.19 -2.75 -7.87
N SER A 106 0.36 -3.72 -8.61
CA SER A 106 1.68 -3.65 -9.27
C SER A 106 1.76 -4.59 -10.47
N GLU A 107 2.79 -4.42 -11.31
CA GLU A 107 3.09 -5.36 -12.39
C GLU A 107 3.51 -6.75 -11.86
N GLY A 108 4.17 -6.81 -10.69
CA GLY A 108 4.49 -8.09 -10.03
C GLY A 108 3.22 -8.86 -9.68
N ILE A 109 2.26 -8.21 -9.03
CA ILE A 109 0.95 -8.79 -8.70
C ILE A 109 0.18 -9.19 -9.96
N LYS A 110 0.17 -8.35 -11.01
CA LYS A 110 -0.45 -8.71 -12.30
C LYS A 110 0.17 -9.99 -12.89
N LYS A 111 1.48 -10.13 -12.83
CA LYS A 111 2.16 -11.33 -13.26
C LYS A 111 1.72 -12.58 -12.48
N VAL A 112 1.52 -12.45 -11.17
CA VAL A 112 0.98 -13.54 -10.34
C VAL A 112 -0.40 -13.98 -10.83
N TYR A 113 -1.32 -13.05 -11.05
CA TYR A 113 -2.66 -13.39 -11.57
C TYR A 113 -2.60 -14.07 -12.93
N ASN A 114 -1.79 -13.56 -13.86
CA ASN A 114 -1.71 -14.13 -15.19
C ASN A 114 -1.03 -15.51 -15.23
N VAL A 115 0.05 -15.71 -14.46
CA VAL A 115 0.88 -16.91 -14.54
C VAL A 115 0.46 -17.99 -13.56
N MET A 116 0.10 -17.59 -12.31
CA MET A 116 -0.19 -18.58 -11.26
C MET A 116 -1.70 -18.85 -11.14
N PHE A 117 -2.53 -17.84 -11.38
CA PHE A 117 -3.98 -18.00 -11.25
C PHE A 117 -4.69 -18.12 -12.60
N ASP A 118 -3.94 -18.15 -13.71
CA ASP A 118 -4.46 -18.30 -15.07
C ASP A 118 -5.58 -17.29 -15.41
N VAL A 119 -5.49 -16.09 -14.84
CA VAL A 119 -6.39 -14.99 -15.20
C VAL A 119 -5.91 -14.41 -16.54
N PRO A 120 -6.80 -14.26 -17.56
CA PRO A 120 -6.40 -13.70 -18.85
C PRO A 120 -5.76 -12.31 -18.73
N LYS A 121 -4.75 -12.02 -19.56
CA LYS A 121 -4.04 -10.74 -19.55
C LYS A 121 -4.96 -9.55 -19.79
N GLU A 122 -5.96 -9.73 -20.62
CA GLU A 122 -7.00 -8.74 -20.89
C GLU A 122 -7.93 -8.47 -19.70
N ASN A 123 -7.91 -9.33 -18.69
CA ASN A 123 -8.67 -9.16 -17.44
C ASN A 123 -7.82 -8.59 -16.31
N THR A 124 -6.57 -8.20 -16.55
CA THR A 124 -5.67 -7.68 -15.51
C THR A 124 -5.14 -6.30 -15.86
N TYR A 125 -5.39 -5.33 -14.99
CA TYR A 125 -4.97 -3.93 -15.14
C TYR A 125 -4.16 -3.51 -13.93
N VAL A 126 -3.11 -2.70 -14.13
CA VAL A 126 -2.33 -2.15 -13.01
C VAL A 126 -2.95 -0.83 -12.56
N THR A 127 -3.43 -0.83 -11.32
CA THR A 127 -4.04 0.33 -10.65
C THR A 127 -3.38 0.51 -9.29
N PRO A 128 -2.26 1.24 -9.21
CA PRO A 128 -1.54 1.46 -7.96
C PRO A 128 -2.40 2.19 -6.92
N ASN A 129 -2.02 2.09 -5.64
CA ASN A 129 -2.54 2.97 -4.61
C ASN A 129 -1.99 4.39 -4.79
N GLY A 130 -2.75 5.39 -4.36
CA GLY A 130 -2.32 6.76 -4.26
C GLY A 130 -2.09 7.21 -2.81
N VAL A 131 -1.68 8.45 -2.66
CA VAL A 131 -1.53 9.14 -1.38
C VAL A 131 -2.08 10.58 -1.51
N ASN A 132 -2.65 11.13 -0.44
CA ASN A 132 -3.04 12.53 -0.39
C ASN A 132 -1.85 13.35 0.11
N LEU A 133 -1.16 14.02 -0.80
CA LEU A 133 0.05 14.80 -0.50
C LEU A 133 -0.22 15.99 0.41
N GLU A 134 -1.40 16.60 0.34
CA GLU A 134 -1.75 17.82 1.09
C GLU A 134 -1.84 17.58 2.60
N ARG A 135 -1.92 16.31 3.03
CA ARG A 135 -2.00 15.98 4.46
C ARG A 135 -0.67 16.09 5.18
N PHE A 136 0.45 15.99 4.44
CA PHE A 136 1.77 15.88 5.05
C PHE A 136 2.44 17.24 5.18
N ARG A 137 2.87 17.55 6.40
CA ARG A 137 3.82 18.62 6.61
C ARG A 137 5.15 18.25 5.92
N THR A 138 5.80 19.22 5.33
CA THR A 138 7.13 19.08 4.74
C THR A 138 8.10 20.05 5.40
N SER A 139 9.29 19.56 5.75
CA SER A 139 10.36 20.36 6.33
C SER A 139 11.67 20.10 5.58
N MET A 140 12.36 21.16 5.21
CA MET A 140 13.72 21.06 4.65
C MET A 140 14.79 20.92 5.74
N ASP A 141 14.43 21.22 6.99
CA ASP A 141 15.29 21.12 8.17
C ASP A 141 14.60 20.21 9.21
N PRO A 142 14.81 18.90 9.14
CA PRO A 142 14.17 17.94 10.04
C PRO A 142 14.70 18.05 11.47
N GLU A 143 13.85 17.78 12.45
CA GLU A 143 14.25 17.84 13.87
C GLU A 143 15.23 16.70 14.25
N TYR A 144 15.07 15.53 13.60
CA TYR A 144 15.89 14.33 13.87
C TYR A 144 16.57 13.82 12.58
N PRO A 145 17.51 14.60 11.97
CA PRO A 145 18.13 14.23 10.71
C PRO A 145 18.99 12.97 10.79
N ASP A 146 19.43 12.62 11.97
CA ASP A 146 20.27 11.45 12.31
C ASP A 146 19.45 10.20 12.68
N ARG A 147 18.12 10.30 12.70
CA ARG A 147 17.22 9.18 13.03
C ARG A 147 16.45 8.69 11.81
N SER A 148 16.36 7.38 11.71
CA SER A 148 15.49 6.68 10.76
C SER A 148 14.23 6.21 11.45
N LEU A 149 13.09 6.17 10.74
CA LEU A 149 11.82 5.76 11.32
C LEU A 149 11.32 4.46 10.68
N TYR A 150 10.95 3.48 11.48
CA TYR A 150 10.20 2.30 11.06
C TYR A 150 8.75 2.45 11.54
N LEU A 151 7.89 2.94 10.67
CA LEU A 151 6.50 3.22 10.98
C LEU A 151 5.58 2.14 10.42
N ALA A 152 5.12 1.24 11.26
CA ALA A 152 4.17 0.18 10.92
C ALA A 152 3.63 -0.48 12.19
N LYS A 153 2.50 -1.20 12.09
CA LYS A 153 2.10 -2.14 13.13
C LYS A 153 3.30 -3.02 13.49
N ILE A 154 3.62 -3.13 14.76
CA ILE A 154 4.71 -3.99 15.23
C ILE A 154 4.20 -5.41 15.30
N ASP A 155 4.45 -6.18 14.27
CA ASP A 155 4.01 -7.56 14.16
C ASP A 155 5.06 -8.47 13.51
N TYR A 156 4.81 -9.77 13.55
CA TYR A 156 5.71 -10.79 13.01
C TYR A 156 6.13 -10.50 11.56
N ARG A 157 5.19 -10.10 10.72
CA ARG A 157 5.41 -9.83 9.29
C ARG A 157 6.33 -8.63 9.04
N LYS A 158 6.29 -7.65 9.92
CA LYS A 158 7.07 -6.41 9.80
C LYS A 158 8.50 -6.54 10.31
N ARG A 159 8.84 -7.63 11.03
CA ARG A 159 10.22 -7.98 11.42
C ARG A 159 10.97 -6.95 12.27
N GLN A 160 10.29 -5.95 12.88
CA GLN A 160 10.95 -4.85 13.61
C GLN A 160 11.88 -5.35 14.71
N HIS A 161 11.53 -6.45 15.39
CA HIS A 161 12.35 -7.06 16.44
C HIS A 161 13.78 -7.44 16.00
N LEU A 162 14.01 -7.66 14.69
CA LEU A 162 15.34 -8.00 14.16
C LEU A 162 16.29 -6.80 14.13
N PHE A 163 15.76 -5.59 14.07
CA PHE A 163 16.52 -4.37 13.80
C PHE A 163 16.67 -3.45 15.02
N GLN A 164 16.26 -3.88 16.22
CA GLN A 164 16.29 -3.07 17.44
C GLN A 164 17.70 -2.82 17.99
N SER A 165 18.73 -3.49 17.47
CA SER A 165 20.13 -3.19 17.78
C SER A 165 20.68 -1.97 17.02
N ILE A 166 19.97 -1.46 16.03
CA ILE A 166 20.35 -0.26 15.27
C ILE A 166 19.90 0.97 16.07
N ASP A 167 20.83 1.63 16.73
CA ASP A 167 20.54 2.72 17.66
C ASP A 167 19.89 3.94 16.99
N SER A 168 20.18 4.18 15.71
CA SER A 168 19.61 5.28 14.95
C SER A 168 18.22 4.98 14.35
N LEU A 169 17.72 3.73 14.48
CA LEU A 169 16.40 3.33 13.97
C LEU A 169 15.37 3.37 15.09
N TRP A 170 14.35 4.19 14.90
CA TRP A 170 13.24 4.38 15.82
C TRP A 170 11.97 3.73 15.29
N PHE A 171 11.11 3.26 16.19
CA PHE A 171 9.93 2.46 15.84
C PHE A 171 8.66 3.11 16.34
N ALA A 172 7.64 3.22 15.45
CA ALA A 172 6.31 3.67 15.82
C ALA A 172 5.24 2.73 15.27
N GLY A 173 4.23 2.45 16.08
CA GLY A 173 3.08 1.62 15.69
C GLY A 173 2.52 0.81 16.85
N ASN A 174 1.31 0.29 16.67
CA ASN A 174 0.66 -0.51 17.69
C ASN A 174 1.33 -1.88 17.85
N LEU A 175 1.54 -2.27 19.11
CA LEU A 175 2.30 -3.46 19.47
C LEU A 175 1.45 -4.73 19.37
N ALA A 176 1.94 -5.70 18.59
CA ALA A 176 1.34 -7.04 18.47
C ALA A 176 2.39 -8.18 18.44
N ASP A 177 3.69 -7.86 18.48
CA ASP A 177 4.79 -8.85 18.55
C ASP A 177 5.45 -8.78 19.92
N ASN A 178 5.35 -9.85 20.69
CA ASN A 178 5.93 -9.95 22.04
C ASN A 178 7.46 -10.11 22.07
N ARG A 179 8.10 -10.27 20.92
CA ARG A 179 9.57 -10.28 20.79
C ARG A 179 10.17 -8.89 20.73
N PHE A 180 9.32 -7.88 20.50
CA PHE A 180 9.75 -6.49 20.41
C PHE A 180 9.96 -5.91 21.80
N ASP A 181 11.12 -5.32 22.03
CA ASP A 181 11.53 -4.67 23.28
C ASP A 181 11.07 -3.20 23.27
N THR A 182 10.07 -2.87 24.08
CA THR A 182 9.52 -1.50 24.15
C THR A 182 10.40 -0.50 24.90
N ASP A 183 11.46 -0.97 25.56
CA ASP A 183 12.41 -0.11 26.27
C ASP A 183 13.49 0.48 25.34
N LYS A 184 13.46 0.09 24.04
CA LYS A 184 14.44 0.51 23.03
C LYS A 184 13.79 1.22 21.85
N ASN A 185 14.11 2.50 21.66
CA ASN A 185 13.79 3.28 20.46
C ASN A 185 12.32 3.20 20.03
N TYR A 186 11.39 2.98 20.98
CA TYR A 186 9.97 2.86 20.70
C TYR A 186 9.22 4.15 21.06
N LEU A 187 8.51 4.70 20.08
CA LEU A 187 7.76 5.95 20.16
C LEU A 187 6.29 5.75 20.52
N GLY A 188 5.86 4.48 20.67
CA GLY A 188 4.45 4.17 20.86
C GLY A 188 3.66 4.11 19.57
N GLU A 189 2.33 4.05 19.70
CA GLU A 189 1.41 4.11 18.57
C GLU A 189 1.16 5.58 18.22
N TRP A 190 1.38 5.93 16.96
CA TRP A 190 1.10 7.27 16.46
C TRP A 190 -0.37 7.43 16.07
N SER A 191 -0.92 8.63 16.28
CA SER A 191 -2.17 9.02 15.64
C SER A 191 -1.93 9.40 14.17
N LYS A 192 -3.01 9.57 13.41
CA LYS A 192 -2.88 10.07 12.03
C LYS A 192 -2.36 11.51 11.99
N GLU A 193 -2.77 12.32 12.95
CA GLU A 193 -2.31 13.69 13.10
C GLU A 193 -0.80 13.70 13.35
N THR A 194 -0.30 12.86 14.28
CA THR A 194 1.12 12.68 14.52
C THR A 194 1.87 12.24 13.26
N LEU A 195 1.32 11.26 12.51
CA LEU A 195 1.88 10.83 11.24
C LEU A 195 2.04 12.01 10.26
N TYR A 196 0.98 12.80 10.06
CA TYR A 196 0.99 13.88 9.09
C TYR A 196 1.91 15.03 9.46
N ASP A 197 2.06 15.29 10.75
CA ASP A 197 2.87 16.40 11.26
C ASP A 197 4.32 16.04 11.51
N GLU A 198 4.61 14.86 12.07
CA GLU A 198 5.94 14.53 12.59
C GLU A 198 6.78 13.65 11.64
N LEU A 199 6.17 13.00 10.63
CA LEU A 199 6.91 12.11 9.72
C LEU A 199 8.11 12.82 9.07
N THR A 200 7.94 14.07 8.65
CA THR A 200 8.98 14.88 7.99
C THR A 200 10.19 15.21 8.89
N ASP A 201 10.07 15.01 10.20
CA ASP A 201 11.15 15.34 11.15
C ASP A 201 12.27 14.30 11.23
N TYR A 202 12.06 13.14 10.60
CA TYR A 202 13.04 12.06 10.52
C TYR A 202 13.87 12.11 9.25
N GLY A 203 15.02 11.45 9.26
CA GLY A 203 15.93 11.45 8.11
C GLY A 203 15.44 10.61 6.93
N ASN A 204 14.90 9.40 7.19
CA ASN A 204 14.32 8.51 6.20
C ASN A 204 13.35 7.50 6.83
N LEU A 205 12.62 6.76 5.99
CA LEU A 205 11.74 5.67 6.41
C LEU A 205 12.37 4.31 6.10
N VAL A 206 12.14 3.35 7.00
CA VAL A 206 12.55 1.94 6.85
C VAL A 206 11.31 1.05 6.87
N LEU A 207 11.17 0.12 5.90
CA LEU A 207 10.11 -0.88 5.84
C LEU A 207 10.65 -2.21 5.30
N LEU A 208 11.06 -3.11 6.19
CA LEU A 208 11.69 -4.40 5.86
C LEU A 208 10.73 -5.58 6.08
N SER A 209 9.48 -5.41 5.69
CA SER A 209 8.40 -6.39 5.86
C SER A 209 8.64 -7.68 5.09
N ASP A 210 8.14 -8.79 5.61
CA ASP A 210 8.18 -10.11 4.96
C ASP A 210 7.19 -10.27 3.79
N GLY A 211 6.41 -9.27 3.49
CA GLY A 211 5.49 -9.22 2.35
C GLY A 211 4.63 -7.97 2.38
N GLU A 212 4.45 -7.35 1.23
CA GLU A 212 3.61 -6.19 1.01
C GLU A 212 2.89 -6.31 -0.33
N ALA A 213 1.71 -5.71 -0.44
CA ALA A 213 1.03 -5.58 -1.72
C ALA A 213 1.46 -4.27 -2.43
N HIS A 214 1.24 -3.15 -1.77
CA HIS A 214 1.72 -1.82 -2.16
C HIS A 214 1.67 -0.94 -0.90
N PRO A 215 2.77 -0.79 -0.16
CA PRO A 215 2.77 -0.20 1.16
C PRO A 215 2.54 1.32 1.12
N LEU A 216 1.43 1.78 1.71
CA LEU A 216 1.07 3.20 1.78
C LEU A 216 2.15 4.03 2.46
N VAL A 217 2.72 3.52 3.55
CA VAL A 217 3.71 4.25 4.36
C VAL A 217 4.95 4.67 3.57
N CYS A 218 5.31 3.95 2.50
CA CYS A 218 6.40 4.37 1.62
C CYS A 218 6.03 5.62 0.81
N MET A 219 4.80 5.68 0.28
CA MET A 219 4.31 6.86 -0.43
C MET A 219 4.10 8.05 0.51
N GLU A 220 3.62 7.78 1.72
CA GLU A 220 3.48 8.77 2.80
C GLU A 220 4.84 9.37 3.19
N ALA A 221 5.88 8.53 3.31
CA ALA A 221 7.23 8.98 3.57
C ALA A 221 7.78 9.87 2.44
N LEU A 222 7.62 9.44 1.20
CA LEU A 222 8.03 10.23 0.03
C LEU A 222 7.29 11.58 -0.03
N ALA A 223 6.00 11.61 0.32
CA ALA A 223 5.21 12.83 0.40
C ALA A 223 5.73 13.79 1.48
N ALA A 224 6.21 13.26 2.59
CA ALA A 224 6.84 14.04 3.67
C ALA A 224 8.32 14.42 3.40
N GLY A 225 8.86 14.04 2.23
CA GLY A 225 10.24 14.33 1.84
C GLY A 225 11.29 13.35 2.35
N LEU A 226 10.88 12.15 2.76
CA LEU A 226 11.79 11.10 3.24
C LEU A 226 12.14 10.10 2.14
N GLY A 227 13.42 9.77 2.00
CA GLY A 227 13.84 8.58 1.27
C GLY A 227 13.35 7.31 1.97
N VAL A 228 13.34 6.20 1.24
CA VAL A 228 12.84 4.92 1.75
C VAL A 228 13.85 3.80 1.61
N VAL A 229 13.99 3.00 2.67
CA VAL A 229 14.72 1.73 2.67
C VAL A 229 13.71 0.61 2.80
N VAL A 230 13.60 -0.22 1.77
CA VAL A 230 12.63 -1.32 1.69
C VAL A 230 13.34 -2.65 1.44
N CYS A 231 12.68 -3.76 1.71
CA CYS A 231 13.12 -5.05 1.19
C CYS A 231 12.51 -5.32 -0.21
N GLU A 232 12.86 -6.43 -0.81
CA GLU A 232 12.37 -6.80 -2.15
C GLU A 232 10.84 -6.83 -2.26
N TRP A 233 10.15 -7.12 -1.16
CA TRP A 233 8.69 -7.21 -1.12
C TRP A 233 7.99 -5.86 -0.95
N GLY A 234 8.71 -4.82 -0.56
CA GLY A 234 8.18 -3.46 -0.36
C GLY A 234 8.41 -2.50 -1.52
N LYS A 235 9.12 -2.92 -2.58
CA LYS A 235 9.59 -2.06 -3.67
C LYS A 235 8.58 -1.76 -4.78
N ALA A 236 7.37 -2.31 -4.70
CA ALA A 236 6.36 -2.18 -5.76
C ALA A 236 6.13 -0.71 -6.15
N ASN A 237 6.15 -0.44 -7.48
CA ASN A 237 5.96 0.88 -8.11
C ASN A 237 7.00 1.96 -7.77
N LEU A 238 8.07 1.61 -7.04
CA LEU A 238 9.19 2.52 -6.79
C LEU A 238 10.17 2.50 -7.97
N ASP A 239 10.75 3.65 -8.27
CA ASP A 239 11.82 3.80 -9.26
C ASP A 239 13.15 3.52 -8.60
N LEU A 240 13.71 2.33 -8.84
CA LEU A 240 14.92 1.85 -8.19
C LEU A 240 16.21 2.55 -8.65
N ASP A 241 16.13 3.40 -9.68
CA ASP A 241 17.26 4.22 -10.14
C ASP A 241 17.43 5.49 -9.29
N LYS A 242 16.51 5.75 -8.35
CA LYS A 242 16.57 6.89 -7.45
C LYS A 242 17.41 6.60 -6.22
N GLU A 243 18.40 7.46 -5.92
CA GLU A 243 19.33 7.27 -4.79
C GLU A 243 18.65 7.31 -3.41
N PHE A 244 17.49 7.98 -3.30
CA PHE A 244 16.67 7.99 -2.10
C PHE A 244 15.77 6.74 -1.94
N ILE A 245 15.87 5.76 -2.85
CA ILE A 245 15.18 4.47 -2.77
C ILE A 245 16.24 3.38 -2.67
N THR A 246 16.30 2.72 -1.52
CA THR A 246 17.25 1.63 -1.25
C THR A 246 16.50 0.33 -1.05
N VAL A 247 16.91 -0.72 -1.77
CA VAL A 247 16.33 -2.06 -1.62
C VAL A 247 17.34 -2.98 -0.94
N ILE A 248 16.95 -3.56 0.19
CA ILE A 248 17.72 -4.59 0.89
C ILE A 248 17.38 -5.95 0.29
N PRO A 249 18.36 -6.68 -0.27
CA PRO A 249 18.15 -8.04 -0.76
C PRO A 249 17.72 -8.97 0.38
N GLU A 250 16.83 -9.94 0.08
CA GLU A 250 16.27 -10.81 1.12
C GLU A 250 17.35 -11.70 1.79
N ASP A 251 18.40 -12.07 1.08
CA ASP A 251 19.55 -12.82 1.60
C ASP A 251 20.43 -11.97 2.55
N LYS A 252 20.28 -10.64 2.54
CA LYS A 252 20.98 -9.69 3.39
C LYS A 252 20.17 -9.16 4.58
N ILE A 253 18.91 -9.55 4.67
CA ILE A 253 17.98 -9.00 5.69
C ILE A 253 18.44 -9.29 7.14
N ASN A 254 19.20 -10.37 7.37
CA ASN A 254 19.72 -10.74 8.68
C ASN A 254 21.16 -10.26 8.93
N ASP A 255 21.79 -9.61 7.96
CA ASP A 255 23.10 -8.98 8.06
C ASP A 255 22.90 -7.55 8.59
N ILE A 256 22.88 -7.40 9.92
CA ILE A 256 22.48 -6.13 10.57
C ILE A 256 23.42 -5.00 10.21
N ASP A 257 24.73 -5.25 10.12
CA ASP A 257 25.72 -4.23 9.74
C ASP A 257 25.46 -3.73 8.31
N PHE A 258 25.17 -4.63 7.38
CA PHE A 258 24.80 -4.28 6.01
C PHE A 258 23.51 -3.44 5.96
N VAL A 259 22.49 -3.83 6.73
CA VAL A 259 21.22 -3.11 6.81
C VAL A 259 21.41 -1.72 7.40
N GLU A 260 22.19 -1.59 8.48
CA GLU A 260 22.49 -0.32 9.12
C GLU A 260 23.24 0.63 8.18
N ASP A 261 24.28 0.15 7.50
CA ASP A 261 25.03 0.94 6.51
C ASP A 261 24.12 1.45 5.38
N ALA A 262 23.22 0.61 4.88
CA ALA A 262 22.27 0.98 3.84
C ALA A 262 21.27 2.04 4.33
N ILE A 263 20.78 1.92 5.58
CA ILE A 263 19.89 2.89 6.20
C ILE A 263 20.59 4.24 6.35
N ILE A 264 21.81 4.26 6.86
CA ILE A 264 22.60 5.49 7.07
C ILE A 264 22.86 6.19 5.73
N LYS A 265 23.31 5.46 4.72
CA LYS A 265 23.60 6.01 3.38
C LYS A 265 22.33 6.61 2.74
N ASN A 266 21.21 5.91 2.79
CA ASN A 266 19.94 6.42 2.27
C ASN A 266 19.49 7.68 3.04
N ARG A 267 19.64 7.69 4.36
CA ARG A 267 19.29 8.83 5.23
C ARG A 267 20.11 10.08 4.89
N GLU A 268 21.43 9.93 4.73
CA GLU A 268 22.32 11.03 4.36
C GLU A 268 21.90 11.66 3.03
N TYR A 269 21.56 10.83 2.03
CA TYR A 269 21.03 11.33 0.76
C TYR A 269 19.69 12.03 0.96
N SER A 270 18.77 11.38 1.64
CA SER A 270 17.40 11.86 1.88
C SER A 270 17.36 13.25 2.51
N VAL A 271 18.11 13.45 3.58
CA VAL A 271 18.14 14.74 4.29
C VAL A 271 18.58 15.90 3.38
N ASN A 272 19.48 15.64 2.44
CA ASN A 272 20.05 16.66 1.54
C ASN A 272 19.23 16.85 0.25
N HIS A 273 18.22 15.99 -0.06
CA HIS A 273 17.50 16.01 -1.34
C HIS A 273 15.98 15.97 -1.18
N ARG A 274 15.44 16.56 -0.11
CA ARG A 274 14.02 16.52 0.21
C ARG A 274 13.11 17.09 -0.86
N GLU A 275 13.52 18.19 -1.52
CA GLU A 275 12.76 18.77 -2.62
C GLU A 275 12.61 17.79 -3.80
N GLU A 276 13.68 17.05 -4.16
CA GLU A 276 13.62 16.02 -5.20
C GLU A 276 12.67 14.89 -4.82
N ILE A 277 12.69 14.46 -3.56
CA ILE A 277 11.84 13.39 -3.05
C ILE A 277 10.36 13.81 -3.09
N ILE A 278 10.06 15.02 -2.63
CA ILE A 278 8.71 15.59 -2.66
C ILE A 278 8.22 15.71 -4.11
N GLU A 279 9.07 16.19 -5.02
CA GLU A 279 8.70 16.28 -6.45
C GLU A 279 8.39 14.89 -7.02
N TYR A 280 9.22 13.91 -6.71
CA TYR A 280 9.00 12.52 -7.14
C TYR A 280 7.68 11.94 -6.58
N SER A 281 7.29 12.30 -5.36
CA SER A 281 6.07 11.79 -4.73
C SER A 281 4.79 12.19 -5.45
N LYS A 282 4.81 13.27 -6.24
CA LYS A 282 3.64 13.80 -6.98
C LYS A 282 3.00 12.78 -7.91
N LYS A 283 3.78 11.84 -8.44
CA LYS A 283 3.25 10.76 -9.28
C LYS A 283 2.31 9.80 -8.53
N PHE A 284 2.38 9.77 -7.19
CA PHE A 284 1.51 8.97 -6.34
C PHE A 284 0.30 9.75 -5.81
N GLU A 285 0.17 11.04 -6.16
CA GLU A 285 -1.02 11.80 -5.79
C GLU A 285 -2.28 11.13 -6.36
N TRP A 286 -3.36 11.04 -5.56
CA TRP A 286 -4.56 10.28 -5.93
C TRP A 286 -5.13 10.67 -7.28
N LYS A 287 -5.24 11.96 -7.61
CA LYS A 287 -5.80 12.40 -8.90
C LYS A 287 -4.92 11.98 -10.08
N GLU A 288 -3.61 12.00 -9.91
CA GLU A 288 -2.65 11.53 -10.94
C GLU A 288 -2.78 10.01 -11.13
N VAL A 289 -2.84 9.26 -10.04
CA VAL A 289 -3.04 7.79 -10.10
C VAL A 289 -4.39 7.45 -10.75
N LEU A 290 -5.45 8.17 -10.39
CA LEU A 290 -6.78 7.94 -10.96
C LEU A 290 -6.81 8.25 -12.45
N ARG A 291 -6.29 9.40 -12.89
CA ARG A 291 -6.26 9.81 -14.30
C ARG A 291 -5.40 8.90 -15.18
N ASN A 292 -4.27 8.45 -14.66
CA ASN A 292 -3.27 7.74 -15.46
C ASN A 292 -3.46 6.21 -15.46
N HIS A 293 -4.12 5.65 -14.43
CA HIS A 293 -4.22 4.21 -14.25
C HIS A 293 -5.66 3.72 -14.04
N TYR A 294 -6.37 4.29 -13.06
CA TYR A 294 -7.66 3.76 -12.64
C TYR A 294 -8.78 4.03 -13.66
N ILE A 295 -9.02 5.29 -13.99
CA ILE A 295 -10.11 5.69 -14.91
C ILE A 295 -9.93 5.03 -16.29
N PRO A 296 -8.73 5.04 -16.93
CA PRO A 296 -8.54 4.34 -18.19
C PRO A 296 -8.76 2.83 -18.12
N SER A 297 -8.51 2.22 -16.94
CA SER A 297 -8.78 0.80 -16.73
C SER A 297 -10.27 0.54 -16.59
N VAL A 298 -10.99 1.38 -15.86
CA VAL A 298 -12.46 1.33 -15.73
C VAL A 298 -13.15 1.47 -17.10
N GLU A 299 -12.76 2.46 -17.90
CA GLU A 299 -13.31 2.69 -19.25
C GLU A 299 -13.15 1.46 -20.14
N LYS A 300 -11.98 0.83 -20.17
CA LYS A 300 -11.73 -0.41 -20.92
C LYS A 300 -12.63 -1.56 -20.46
N VAL A 301 -12.89 -1.67 -19.16
CA VAL A 301 -13.79 -2.71 -18.64
C VAL A 301 -15.23 -2.44 -19.04
N ILE A 302 -15.68 -1.19 -18.98
CA ILE A 302 -17.03 -0.78 -19.41
C ILE A 302 -17.22 -1.06 -20.93
N GLU A 303 -16.28 -0.62 -21.77
CA GLU A 303 -16.31 -0.85 -23.23
C GLU A 303 -16.41 -2.34 -23.60
N ARG A 304 -15.78 -3.22 -22.85
CA ARG A 304 -15.82 -4.67 -23.08
C ARG A 304 -17.10 -5.33 -22.58
N HIS A 305 -17.83 -4.67 -21.72
CA HIS A 305 -19.10 -5.17 -21.17
C HIS A 305 -20.29 -4.73 -22.00
N ALA A 306 -20.16 -3.63 -22.76
CA ALA A 306 -21.15 -3.11 -23.68
C ALA A 306 -21.31 -4.01 -24.94
#